data_f3218ddad11f4c7c241d78970824b866
#
_entry.id   f3218ddad11f4c7c241d78970824b866
#
_cell.length_a   1.000
_cell.length_b   1.000
_cell.length_c   1.000
_cell.angle_alpha   90.00
_cell.angle_beta   90.00
_cell.angle_gamma   90.00
#
_symmetry.space_group_name_H-M   'P 1'
#
loop_
_entity.id
_entity.type
_entity.pdbx_description
1 polymer ?
#
loop_
_entity_poly.entity_id
_entity_poly.type
_entity_poly.pdbx_seq_one_letter_code
_entity_poly.pdbx_strand_id
1 'polypeptide(L)'
;YSTNFKYILVDEYQDTNFIQSKWLNILAKKNQNICCVGDDDQSIYSWRGAEIKNFLDFDKVYENTKVIRLEENYRSTQNILSVASDLISNNQNRVGKTLKTNSEDGELVHLNCFRNGKDEAIGLSDGIEKNLKQEYSLNHVAILVRAIFQPREFEERFLKIGLPYRI
;
A
#
# COMPACT_ATOMS: atom_id res chain seq x y z
N TYR A 1 -24.32 -20.47 -10.04
CA TYR A 1 -23.72 -19.39 -9.21
C TYR A 1 -23.83 -18.03 -9.91
N SER A 2 -23.53 -17.90 -11.21
CA SER A 2 -23.61 -16.60 -11.96
C SER A 2 -25.01 -15.99 -11.99
N THR A 3 -26.06 -16.73 -11.68
CA THR A 3 -27.45 -16.23 -11.60
C THR A 3 -27.79 -15.64 -10.24
N ASN A 4 -27.04 -15.99 -9.21
CA ASN A 4 -27.35 -15.63 -7.83
C ASN A 4 -26.79 -14.24 -7.44
N PHE A 5 -25.71 -13.80 -8.10
CA PHE A 5 -25.09 -12.53 -7.82
C PHE A 5 -25.57 -11.47 -8.81
N LYS A 6 -26.29 -10.48 -8.29
CA LYS A 6 -26.73 -9.32 -9.10
C LYS A 6 -25.61 -8.30 -9.28
N TYR A 7 -24.75 -8.15 -8.29
CA TYR A 7 -23.62 -7.23 -8.24
C TYR A 7 -22.43 -7.95 -7.64
N ILE A 8 -21.24 -7.66 -8.15
CA ILE A 8 -19.96 -8.16 -7.65
C ILE A 8 -19.08 -6.95 -7.40
N LEU A 9 -18.57 -6.81 -6.17
CA LEU A 9 -17.59 -5.80 -5.82
C LEU A 9 -16.29 -6.52 -5.45
N VAL A 10 -15.19 -6.05 -6.02
CA VAL A 10 -13.85 -6.60 -5.76
C VAL A 10 -12.96 -5.45 -5.36
N ASP A 11 -12.32 -5.59 -4.21
CA ASP A 11 -11.33 -4.65 -3.72
C ASP A 11 -9.92 -5.22 -3.94
N GLU A 12 -8.91 -4.34 -3.98
CA GLU A 12 -7.50 -4.67 -4.21
C GLU A 12 -7.30 -5.58 -5.45
N TYR A 13 -7.99 -5.26 -6.55
CA TYR A 13 -8.04 -6.11 -7.74
C TYR A 13 -6.66 -6.31 -8.40
N GLN A 14 -5.69 -5.40 -8.21
CA GLN A 14 -4.31 -5.53 -8.66
C GLN A 14 -3.58 -6.73 -8.06
N ASP A 15 -4.06 -7.25 -6.92
CA ASP A 15 -3.45 -8.38 -6.21
C ASP A 15 -4.05 -9.74 -6.62
N THR A 16 -4.96 -9.75 -7.60
CA THR A 16 -5.58 -10.98 -8.08
C THR A 16 -4.64 -11.78 -8.98
N ASN A 17 -4.62 -13.10 -8.76
CA ASN A 17 -3.95 -14.03 -9.66
C ASN A 17 -4.85 -14.44 -10.85
N PHE A 18 -4.26 -15.13 -11.82
CA PHE A 18 -4.97 -15.62 -13.01
C PHE A 18 -6.25 -16.42 -12.68
N ILE A 19 -6.16 -17.32 -11.71
CA ILE A 19 -7.30 -18.20 -11.36
C ILE A 19 -8.43 -17.41 -10.72
N GLN A 20 -8.10 -16.46 -9.84
CA GLN A 20 -9.08 -15.57 -9.21
C GLN A 20 -9.78 -14.68 -10.24
N SER A 21 -9.03 -14.08 -11.16
CA SER A 21 -9.60 -13.30 -12.25
C SER A 21 -10.52 -14.14 -13.14
N LYS A 22 -10.10 -15.34 -13.52
CA LYS A 22 -10.92 -16.28 -14.31
C LYS A 22 -12.20 -16.70 -13.57
N TRP A 23 -12.10 -16.93 -12.28
CA TRP A 23 -13.26 -17.26 -11.45
C TRP A 23 -14.25 -16.10 -11.38
N LEU A 24 -13.79 -14.87 -11.19
CA LEU A 24 -14.61 -13.66 -11.22
C LEU A 24 -15.32 -13.48 -12.58
N ASN A 25 -14.61 -13.74 -13.69
CA ASN A 25 -15.19 -13.69 -15.02
C ASN A 25 -16.34 -14.68 -15.21
N ILE A 26 -16.23 -15.89 -14.64
CA ILE A 26 -17.29 -16.91 -14.66
C ILE A 26 -18.49 -16.43 -13.83
N LEU A 27 -18.25 -15.85 -12.66
CA LEU A 27 -19.34 -15.34 -11.81
C LEU A 27 -20.06 -14.15 -12.46
N ALA A 28 -19.33 -13.25 -13.06
CA ALA A 28 -19.87 -12.04 -13.70
C ALA A 28 -20.52 -12.29 -15.06
N LYS A 29 -20.29 -13.46 -15.68
CA LYS A 29 -20.63 -13.76 -17.08
C LYS A 29 -22.05 -13.42 -17.48
N LYS A 30 -23.03 -13.58 -16.60
CA LYS A 30 -24.45 -13.39 -16.93
C LYS A 30 -24.89 -11.92 -16.81
N ASN A 31 -24.53 -11.29 -15.71
CA ASN A 31 -25.05 -9.97 -15.35
C ASN A 31 -24.09 -8.83 -15.70
N GLN A 32 -22.79 -9.11 -15.81
CA GLN A 32 -21.70 -8.17 -16.04
C GLN A 32 -21.68 -6.95 -15.10
N ASN A 33 -22.40 -7.03 -13.98
CA ASN A 33 -22.44 -6.00 -12.95
C ASN A 33 -21.28 -6.21 -11.97
N ILE A 34 -20.09 -5.93 -12.43
CA ILE A 34 -18.87 -6.05 -11.64
C ILE A 34 -18.22 -4.67 -11.47
N CYS A 35 -17.84 -4.34 -10.25
CA CYS A 35 -17.06 -3.17 -9.92
C CYS A 35 -15.76 -3.62 -9.26
N CYS A 36 -14.64 -3.29 -9.85
CA CYS A 36 -13.32 -3.58 -9.32
C CYS A 36 -12.66 -2.28 -8.89
N VAL A 37 -12.15 -2.27 -7.67
CA VAL A 37 -11.37 -1.18 -7.11
C VAL A 37 -9.95 -1.68 -6.92
N GLY A 38 -8.96 -0.84 -7.18
CA GLY A 38 -7.56 -1.19 -7.04
C GLY A 38 -6.64 -0.03 -7.36
N ASP A 39 -5.38 -0.27 -7.14
CA ASP A 39 -4.30 0.68 -7.37
C ASP A 39 -3.09 -0.04 -7.97
N ASP A 40 -2.82 0.18 -9.24
CA ASP A 40 -1.69 -0.44 -9.94
C ASP A 40 -0.33 -0.07 -9.32
N ASP A 41 -0.22 1.12 -8.72
CA ASP A 41 0.98 1.55 -8.03
C ASP A 41 1.23 0.78 -6.71
N GLN A 42 0.22 0.08 -6.18
CA GLN A 42 0.30 -0.76 -4.97
C GLN A 42 0.44 -2.26 -5.27
N SER A 43 0.65 -2.66 -6.51
CA SER A 43 0.83 -4.06 -6.90
C SER A 43 2.18 -4.61 -6.44
N ILE A 44 2.22 -5.20 -5.25
CA ILE A 44 3.43 -5.73 -4.60
C ILE A 44 3.42 -7.25 -4.41
N TYR A 45 2.39 -7.96 -4.89
CA TYR A 45 2.20 -9.40 -4.68
C TYR A 45 2.47 -10.27 -5.92
N SER A 46 3.25 -9.79 -6.90
CA SER A 46 3.64 -10.59 -8.07
C SER A 46 4.34 -11.90 -7.68
N TRP A 47 5.13 -11.89 -6.60
CA TRP A 47 5.78 -13.08 -6.05
C TRP A 47 4.80 -14.12 -5.47
N ARG A 48 3.55 -13.75 -5.21
CA ARG A 48 2.43 -14.64 -4.84
C ARG A 48 1.57 -15.04 -6.04
N GLY A 49 1.99 -14.66 -7.26
CA GLY A 49 1.26 -14.95 -8.49
C GLY A 49 0.19 -13.93 -8.85
N ALA A 50 0.17 -12.75 -8.21
CA ALA A 50 -0.68 -11.65 -8.65
C ALA A 50 -0.24 -11.17 -10.04
N GLU A 51 -1.22 -10.93 -10.91
CA GLU A 51 -1.02 -10.49 -12.28
C GLU A 51 -1.63 -9.10 -12.50
N ILE A 52 -0.80 -8.08 -12.47
CA ILE A 52 -1.24 -6.68 -12.68
C ILE A 52 -1.99 -6.49 -14.01
N LYS A 53 -1.75 -7.32 -14.99
CA LYS A 53 -2.46 -7.31 -16.27
C LYS A 53 -3.97 -7.49 -16.12
N ASN A 54 -4.42 -8.25 -15.12
CA ASN A 54 -5.85 -8.40 -14.83
C ASN A 54 -6.51 -7.04 -14.58
N PHE A 55 -5.80 -6.15 -13.86
CA PHE A 55 -6.25 -4.80 -13.56
C PHE A 55 -6.13 -3.87 -14.79
N LEU A 56 -4.97 -3.87 -15.44
CA LEU A 56 -4.68 -2.99 -16.57
C LEU A 56 -5.53 -3.28 -17.81
N ASP A 57 -5.93 -4.54 -18.01
CA ASP A 57 -6.71 -5.00 -19.17
C ASP A 57 -8.20 -5.20 -18.84
N PHE A 58 -8.67 -4.69 -17.71
CA PHE A 58 -10.05 -4.90 -17.24
C PHE A 58 -11.09 -4.41 -18.26
N ASP A 59 -10.87 -3.25 -18.84
CA ASP A 59 -11.73 -2.66 -19.88
C ASP A 59 -11.76 -3.44 -21.19
N LYS A 60 -10.74 -4.27 -21.47
CA LYS A 60 -10.70 -5.17 -22.62
C LYS A 60 -11.51 -6.45 -22.38
N VAL A 61 -11.68 -6.84 -21.12
CA VAL A 61 -12.42 -8.04 -20.73
C VAL A 61 -13.90 -7.75 -20.58
N TYR A 62 -14.25 -6.57 -20.06
CA TYR A 62 -15.64 -6.16 -19.83
C TYR A 62 -16.00 -4.98 -20.74
N GLU A 63 -16.89 -5.24 -21.70
CA GLU A 63 -17.39 -4.21 -22.60
C GLU A 63 -18.14 -3.12 -21.81
N ASN A 64 -18.05 -1.87 -22.28
CA ASN A 64 -18.68 -0.70 -21.66
C ASN A 64 -18.18 -0.38 -20.22
N THR A 65 -16.97 -0.77 -19.90
CA THR A 65 -16.35 -0.41 -18.61
C THR A 65 -16.25 1.10 -18.46
N LYS A 66 -16.73 1.61 -17.31
CA LYS A 66 -16.52 3.00 -16.90
C LYS A 66 -15.35 3.06 -15.93
N VAL A 67 -14.27 3.70 -16.33
CA VAL A 67 -13.11 3.93 -15.47
C VAL A 67 -13.28 5.25 -14.71
N ILE A 68 -13.16 5.20 -13.40
CA ILE A 68 -13.19 6.36 -12.51
C ILE A 68 -11.87 6.41 -11.76
N ARG A 69 -11.17 7.54 -11.82
CA ARG A 69 -9.92 7.76 -11.10
C ARG A 69 -10.19 8.57 -9.86
N LEU A 70 -9.73 8.04 -8.70
CA LEU A 70 -9.79 8.74 -7.43
C LEU A 70 -8.40 9.33 -7.17
N GLU A 71 -8.25 10.62 -7.37
CA GLU A 71 -6.95 11.31 -7.29
C GLU A 71 -6.80 12.13 -6.01
N GLU A 72 -7.88 12.34 -5.27
CA GLU A 72 -7.83 13.04 -3.99
C GLU A 72 -7.43 12.09 -2.86
N ASN A 73 -6.34 12.42 -2.18
CA ASN A 73 -5.81 11.68 -1.04
C ASN A 73 -6.13 12.42 0.26
N TYR A 74 -6.79 11.72 1.18
CA TYR A 74 -7.17 12.24 2.51
C TYR A 74 -6.29 11.69 3.64
N ARG A 75 -5.35 10.81 3.33
CA ARG A 75 -4.53 10.10 4.31
C ARG A 75 -3.23 10.81 4.61
N SER A 76 -2.57 11.34 3.59
CA SER A 76 -1.19 11.80 3.66
C SER A 76 -1.05 13.28 3.40
N THR A 77 -0.03 13.88 4.00
CA THR A 77 0.39 15.27 3.73
C THR A 77 1.06 15.39 2.37
N GLN A 78 1.19 16.62 1.88
CA GLN A 78 1.76 16.90 0.55
C GLN A 78 3.21 16.40 0.41
N ASN A 79 4.05 16.56 1.45
CA ASN A 79 5.44 16.11 1.42
C ASN A 79 5.56 14.59 1.26
N ILE A 80 4.68 13.81 1.92
CA ILE A 80 4.63 12.35 1.77
C ILE A 80 4.22 11.97 0.35
N LEU A 81 3.17 12.61 -0.19
CA LEU A 81 2.68 12.33 -1.55
C LEU A 81 3.71 12.67 -2.63
N SER A 82 4.45 13.77 -2.44
CA SER A 82 5.50 14.18 -3.39
C SER A 82 6.58 13.11 -3.48
N VAL A 83 7.11 12.65 -2.35
CA VAL A 83 8.14 11.59 -2.33
C VAL A 83 7.62 10.28 -2.91
N ALA A 84 6.38 9.88 -2.57
CA ALA A 84 5.77 8.68 -3.11
C ALA A 84 5.56 8.77 -4.64
N SER A 85 5.11 9.94 -5.13
CA SER A 85 4.91 10.19 -6.55
C SER A 85 6.22 10.18 -7.33
N ASP A 86 7.28 10.77 -6.79
CA ASP A 86 8.61 10.78 -7.40
C ASP A 86 9.17 9.35 -7.49
N LEU A 87 9.01 8.56 -6.43
CA LEU A 87 9.46 7.17 -6.41
C LEU A 87 8.73 6.34 -7.47
N ILE A 88 7.40 6.41 -7.51
CA ILE A 88 6.57 5.59 -8.40
C ILE A 88 6.67 6.04 -9.86
N SER A 89 7.08 7.28 -10.14
CA SER A 89 7.27 7.79 -11.51
C SER A 89 8.31 7.02 -12.31
N ASN A 90 9.22 6.30 -11.63
CA ASN A 90 10.19 5.43 -12.26
C ASN A 90 9.57 4.16 -12.88
N ASN A 91 8.34 3.80 -12.53
CA ASN A 91 7.64 2.68 -13.13
C ASN A 91 7.02 3.08 -14.48
N GLN A 92 7.34 2.32 -15.54
CA GLN A 92 6.90 2.65 -16.91
C GLN A 92 5.50 2.11 -17.26
N ASN A 93 5.09 0.98 -16.68
CA ASN A 93 3.84 0.30 -17.01
C ASN A 93 2.76 0.57 -15.95
N ARG A 94 2.19 1.76 -15.97
CA ARG A 94 1.16 2.19 -15.02
C ARG A 94 0.02 2.93 -15.73
N VAL A 95 -1.17 2.89 -15.14
CA VAL A 95 -2.33 3.66 -15.62
C VAL A 95 -2.06 5.16 -15.54
N GLY A 96 -1.22 5.57 -14.59
CA GLY A 96 -0.87 6.96 -14.33
C GLY A 96 -2.01 7.71 -13.64
N LYS A 97 -1.72 8.22 -12.46
CA LYS A 97 -2.58 9.13 -11.70
C LYS A 97 -1.70 10.16 -11.00
N THR A 98 -2.26 11.31 -10.71
CA THR A 98 -1.61 12.35 -9.93
C THR A 98 -2.38 12.53 -8.65
N LEU A 99 -1.84 11.99 -7.55
CA LEU A 99 -2.47 12.17 -6.25
C LEU A 99 -2.33 13.62 -5.78
N LYS A 100 -3.43 14.18 -5.29
CA LYS A 100 -3.50 15.52 -4.71
C LYS A 100 -4.07 15.42 -3.32
N THR A 101 -3.67 16.31 -2.44
CA THR A 101 -4.25 16.44 -1.10
C THR A 101 -4.57 17.90 -0.79
N ASN A 102 -5.60 18.10 -0.02
CA ASN A 102 -5.94 19.39 0.57
C ASN A 102 -5.39 19.54 2.00
N SER A 103 -4.62 18.52 2.46
CA SER A 103 -3.92 18.59 3.75
C SER A 103 -2.74 19.55 3.67
N GLU A 104 -2.27 19.98 4.83
CA GLU A 104 -1.05 20.78 4.97
C GLU A 104 0.17 20.04 4.41
N ASP A 105 1.26 20.76 4.17
CA ASP A 105 2.51 20.18 3.65
C ASP A 105 3.07 19.09 4.56
N GLY A 106 2.90 19.25 5.88
CA GLY A 106 3.42 18.34 6.89
C GLY A 106 4.93 18.41 7.03
N GLU A 107 5.49 17.50 7.82
CA GLU A 107 6.93 17.37 8.00
C GLU A 107 7.58 16.77 6.75
N LEU A 108 8.85 17.10 6.54
CA LEU A 108 9.66 16.54 5.46
C LEU A 108 9.93 15.05 5.73
N VAL A 109 10.01 14.26 4.67
CA VAL A 109 10.47 12.87 4.75
C VAL A 109 11.97 12.85 5.00
N HIS A 110 12.40 12.13 6.04
CA HIS A 110 13.81 12.01 6.41
C HIS A 110 14.40 10.69 5.91
N LEU A 111 15.55 10.76 5.26
CA LEU A 111 16.34 9.61 4.86
C LEU A 111 17.55 9.49 5.79
N ASN A 112 17.62 8.41 6.56
CA ASN A 112 18.73 8.12 7.45
C ASN A 112 19.47 6.86 7.00
N CYS A 113 20.81 6.91 7.05
CA CYS A 113 21.65 5.76 6.76
C CYS A 113 22.41 5.33 8.02
N PHE A 114 22.42 4.04 8.30
CA PHE A 114 23.09 3.47 9.46
C PHE A 114 24.17 2.47 9.04
N ARG A 115 25.15 2.22 9.89
CA ARG A 115 26.25 1.29 9.59
C ARG A 115 25.83 -0.17 9.63
N ASN A 116 24.86 -0.49 10.49
CA ASN A 116 24.34 -1.83 10.71
C ASN A 116 22.95 -1.76 11.36
N GLY A 117 22.25 -2.90 11.47
CA GLY A 117 20.91 -2.97 12.05
C GLY A 117 20.82 -2.55 13.53
N LYS A 118 21.89 -2.72 14.31
CA LYS A 118 21.91 -2.27 15.72
C LYS A 118 21.91 -0.76 15.82
N ASP A 119 22.74 -0.09 15.03
CA ASP A 119 22.79 1.37 14.97
C ASP A 119 21.46 1.93 14.44
N GLU A 120 20.83 1.26 13.48
CA GLU A 120 19.51 1.58 12.98
C GLU A 120 18.44 1.47 14.08
N ALA A 121 18.43 0.36 14.83
CA ALA A 121 17.48 0.16 15.93
C ALA A 121 17.65 1.20 17.05
N ILE A 122 18.88 1.62 17.34
CA ILE A 122 19.17 2.68 18.31
C ILE A 122 18.65 4.02 17.78
N GLY A 123 19.04 4.42 16.58
CA GLY A 123 18.64 5.72 16.02
C GLY A 123 17.13 5.85 15.90
N LEU A 124 16.46 4.77 15.51
CA LEU A 124 15.00 4.73 15.35
C LEU A 124 14.31 4.80 16.72
N SER A 125 14.78 4.04 17.73
CA SER A 125 14.23 4.08 19.08
C SER A 125 14.40 5.45 19.74
N ASP A 126 15.56 6.09 19.57
CA ASP A 126 15.83 7.43 20.11
C ASP A 126 14.88 8.47 19.46
N GLY A 127 14.60 8.34 18.15
CA GLY A 127 13.61 9.16 17.44
C GLY A 127 12.19 8.97 17.98
N ILE A 128 11.78 7.72 18.23
CA ILE A 128 10.47 7.40 18.82
C ILE A 128 10.35 8.01 20.22
N GLU A 129 11.36 7.82 21.09
CA GLU A 129 11.35 8.39 22.44
C GLU A 129 11.27 9.93 22.43
N LYS A 130 11.94 10.57 21.47
CA LYS A 130 11.85 12.02 21.29
C LYS A 130 10.42 12.45 20.93
N ASN A 131 9.77 11.74 20.01
CA ASN A 131 8.41 12.04 19.59
C ASN A 131 7.39 11.80 20.71
N LEU A 132 7.57 10.76 21.54
CA LEU A 132 6.73 10.53 22.71
C LEU A 132 6.76 11.68 23.71
N LYS A 133 7.90 12.37 23.85
CA LYS A 133 8.01 13.59 24.69
C LYS A 133 7.24 14.78 24.11
N GLN A 134 6.84 14.71 22.84
CA GLN A 134 6.04 15.71 22.12
C GLN A 134 4.56 15.31 21.99
N GLU A 135 4.05 14.47 22.89
CA GLU A 135 2.64 14.02 22.96
C GLU A 135 2.22 13.01 21.86
N TYR A 136 3.14 12.47 21.06
CA TYR A 136 2.80 11.38 20.15
C TYR A 136 2.54 10.07 20.89
N SER A 137 1.51 9.32 20.46
CA SER A 137 1.22 8.00 21.02
C SER A 137 1.93 6.91 20.21
N LEU A 138 2.42 5.87 20.88
CA LEU A 138 2.99 4.67 20.23
C LEU A 138 2.00 4.01 19.27
N ASN A 139 0.70 4.15 19.49
CA ASN A 139 -0.33 3.63 18.58
C ASN A 139 -0.33 4.30 17.20
N HIS A 140 0.35 5.44 17.05
CA HIS A 140 0.48 6.15 15.79
C HIS A 140 1.84 5.92 15.11
N VAL A 141 2.67 5.02 15.65
CA VAL A 141 3.98 4.70 15.12
C VAL A 141 3.97 3.30 14.51
N ALA A 142 4.42 3.17 13.27
CA ALA A 142 4.61 1.88 12.62
C ALA A 142 6.02 1.78 12.02
N ILE A 143 6.66 0.62 12.18
CA ILE A 143 7.94 0.30 11.55
C ILE A 143 7.68 -0.74 10.48
N LEU A 144 7.88 -0.37 9.22
CA LEU A 144 7.69 -1.25 8.09
C LEU A 144 9.04 -1.87 7.70
N VAL A 145 9.05 -3.19 7.55
CA VAL A 145 10.24 -3.95 7.19
C VAL A 145 9.99 -4.81 5.96
N ARG A 146 11.04 -5.09 5.19
CA ARG A 146 10.92 -5.88 3.96
C ARG A 146 10.83 -7.38 4.24
N ALA A 147 11.42 -7.87 5.32
CA ALA A 147 11.49 -9.31 5.62
C ALA A 147 11.35 -9.59 7.12
N ILE A 148 10.77 -10.75 7.44
CA ILE A 148 10.44 -11.18 8.82
C ILE A 148 11.64 -11.24 9.76
N PHE A 149 12.86 -11.40 9.26
CA PHE A 149 14.06 -11.45 10.11
C PHE A 149 14.59 -10.07 10.51
N GLN A 150 14.20 -9.00 9.81
CA GLN A 150 14.67 -7.63 10.09
C GLN A 150 14.20 -7.06 11.43
N PRO A 151 12.99 -7.36 11.96
CA PRO A 151 12.55 -6.84 13.26
C PRO A 151 13.42 -7.20 14.45
N ARG A 152 14.21 -8.26 14.38
CA ARG A 152 14.96 -8.79 15.52
C ARG A 152 15.81 -7.75 16.27
N GLU A 153 16.55 -6.94 15.54
CA GLU A 153 17.40 -5.90 16.15
C GLU A 153 16.56 -4.81 16.83
N PHE A 154 15.40 -4.50 16.27
CA PHE A 154 14.42 -3.57 16.89
C PHE A 154 13.81 -4.17 18.14
N GLU A 155 13.40 -5.43 18.13
CA GLU A 155 12.84 -6.13 19.29
C GLU A 155 13.84 -6.19 20.44
N GLU A 156 15.08 -6.59 20.17
CA GLU A 156 16.16 -6.64 21.18
C GLU A 156 16.39 -5.26 21.80
N ARG A 157 16.37 -4.19 20.99
CA ARG A 157 16.52 -2.82 21.48
C ARG A 157 15.32 -2.38 22.31
N PHE A 158 14.10 -2.62 21.85
CA PHE A 158 12.88 -2.20 22.55
C PHE A 158 12.71 -2.90 23.89
N LEU A 159 13.00 -4.20 23.95
CA LEU A 159 13.03 -4.94 25.21
C LEU A 159 14.05 -4.34 26.19
N LYS A 160 15.25 -4.00 25.71
CA LYS A 160 16.31 -3.44 26.54
C LYS A 160 15.94 -2.08 27.15
N ILE A 161 15.19 -1.24 26.42
CA ILE A 161 14.80 0.10 26.91
C ILE A 161 13.39 0.14 27.50
N GLY A 162 12.68 -1.00 27.51
CA GLY A 162 11.30 -1.08 28.02
C GLY A 162 10.27 -0.38 27.12
N LEU A 163 10.53 -0.23 25.81
CA LEU A 163 9.58 0.37 24.85
C LEU A 163 8.56 -0.69 24.43
N PRO A 164 7.25 -0.48 24.70
CA PRO A 164 6.21 -1.42 24.27
C PRO A 164 6.10 -1.48 22.75
N TYR A 165 5.96 -2.69 22.19
CA TYR A 165 5.75 -2.91 20.77
C TYR A 165 4.82 -4.09 20.51
N ARG A 166 4.33 -4.20 19.28
CA ARG A 166 3.55 -5.32 18.76
C ARG A 166 4.05 -5.68 17.35
N ILE A 167 4.14 -6.99 17.06
CA ILE A 167 4.43 -7.54 15.72
C ILE A 167 3.15 -8.11 15.14
#